data_d03dacb9bc459bd3bb513a85d741430d
#
_entry.id   d03dacb9bc459bd3bb513a85d741430d
#
_cell.length_a   1.000
_cell.length_b   1.000
_cell.length_c   1.000
_cell.angle_alpha   90.00
_cell.angle_beta   90.00
_cell.angle_gamma   90.00
#
_symmetry.space_group_name_H-M   'P 1'
#
loop_
_entity.id
_entity.type
_entity.pdbx_description
1 polymer ?
#
loop_
_entity_poly.entity_id
_entity_poly.type
_entity_poly.pdbx_seq_one_letter_code
_entity_poly.pdbx_strand_id
1 'polypeptide(L)'
;MPKISLLLFLMISLSVFSQEEFILIENPNEVSKKIEQHSANIFSIKSDFTQQKHLGILEEILESKGNFIFKKTDNVKWQYATPFDYTIIVANGKFIIDNEGSTSEFDLNSNEIFRQINKMIVTAISGNFIGNNDFSVVFKENENYYLAQLSPVEETVAEMLESINIYFSKESLSVEKVKFVEPGSDYTLIVFENQKENVEIDDIEFRVQ
;
A
#
# COMPACT_ATOMS: atom_id res chain seq x y z
N MET A 1 13.56 59.83 33.18
CA MET A 1 14.07 58.61 32.50
C MET A 1 12.90 57.66 32.31
N PRO A 2 12.34 57.48 31.11
CA PRO A 2 11.25 56.58 30.90
C PRO A 2 11.77 55.13 30.76
N LYS A 3 11.19 54.20 31.53
CA LYS A 3 11.45 52.75 31.42
C LYS A 3 10.67 52.20 30.21
N ILE A 4 11.40 51.82 29.18
CA ILE A 4 10.84 51.11 28.01
C ILE A 4 10.68 49.66 28.43
N SER A 5 9.41 49.23 28.61
CA SER A 5 9.05 47.84 28.81
C SER A 5 9.00 47.16 27.46
N LEU A 6 10.00 46.32 27.16
CA LEU A 6 10.06 45.49 25.94
C LEU A 6 9.15 44.29 26.12
N LEU A 7 7.95 44.37 25.54
CA LEU A 7 6.98 43.25 25.51
C LEU A 7 7.44 42.28 24.42
N LEU A 8 8.11 41.20 24.83
CA LEU A 8 8.53 40.11 23.93
C LEU A 8 7.30 39.27 23.60
N PHE A 9 6.76 39.48 22.40
CA PHE A 9 5.62 38.69 21.86
C PHE A 9 6.18 37.36 21.38
N LEU A 10 6.07 36.30 22.23
CA LEU A 10 6.43 34.91 21.89
C LEU A 10 5.35 34.35 20.95
N MET A 11 5.59 34.40 19.65
CA MET A 11 4.78 33.67 18.66
C MET A 11 5.03 32.18 18.83
N ILE A 12 4.18 31.50 19.58
CA ILE A 12 4.12 30.04 19.59
C ILE A 12 3.42 29.63 18.29
N SER A 13 4.21 29.19 17.30
CA SER A 13 3.68 28.50 16.13
C SER A 13 3.16 27.13 16.59
N LEU A 14 1.85 27.03 16.84
CA LEU A 14 1.16 25.77 16.98
C LEU A 14 1.18 25.07 15.60
N SER A 15 2.10 24.14 15.44
CA SER A 15 2.03 23.16 14.35
C SER A 15 0.80 22.29 14.65
N VAL A 16 -0.32 22.64 14.04
CA VAL A 16 -1.51 21.79 14.03
C VAL A 16 -1.13 20.58 13.16
N PHE A 17 -0.78 19.47 13.80
CA PHE A 17 -0.80 18.18 13.13
C PHE A 17 -2.26 17.91 12.77
N SER A 18 -2.65 18.27 11.56
CA SER A 18 -3.93 17.88 11.01
C SER A 18 -3.90 16.36 10.84
N GLN A 19 -4.54 15.63 11.73
CA GLN A 19 -4.93 14.26 11.42
C GLN A 19 -5.84 14.34 10.19
N GLU A 20 -5.51 13.60 9.13
CA GLU A 20 -6.37 13.48 7.94
C GLU A 20 -7.70 12.86 8.40
N GLU A 21 -8.72 13.69 8.55
CA GLU A 21 -10.05 13.23 8.96
C GLU A 21 -10.76 12.62 7.74
N PHE A 22 -11.19 11.36 7.86
CA PHE A 22 -11.93 10.66 6.83
C PHE A 22 -13.41 10.52 7.23
N ILE A 23 -14.32 10.97 6.37
CA ILE A 23 -15.76 10.83 6.55
C ILE A 23 -16.31 9.67 5.72
N LEU A 24 -17.41 9.07 6.17
CA LEU A 24 -18.11 8.02 5.43
C LEU A 24 -18.70 8.58 4.13
N ILE A 25 -18.56 7.82 3.05
CA ILE A 25 -19.14 8.18 1.74
C ILE A 25 -20.62 7.81 1.73
N GLU A 26 -21.48 8.76 1.37
CA GLU A 26 -22.94 8.55 1.27
C GLU A 26 -23.30 7.56 0.15
N ASN A 27 -22.61 7.63 -1.00
CA ASN A 27 -22.85 6.78 -2.17
C ASN A 27 -21.62 5.91 -2.52
N PRO A 28 -21.29 4.88 -1.70
CA PRO A 28 -20.10 4.07 -1.92
C PRO A 28 -20.08 3.34 -3.25
N ASN A 29 -21.26 3.00 -3.82
CA ASN A 29 -21.35 2.30 -5.11
C ASN A 29 -20.84 3.15 -6.28
N GLU A 30 -20.99 4.46 -6.23
CA GLU A 30 -20.49 5.34 -7.29
C GLU A 30 -18.97 5.39 -7.29
N VAL A 31 -18.37 5.55 -6.12
CA VAL A 31 -16.90 5.58 -5.94
C VAL A 31 -16.30 4.23 -6.29
N SER A 32 -16.87 3.15 -5.78
CA SER A 32 -16.51 1.78 -6.09
C SER A 32 -16.47 1.54 -7.61
N LYS A 33 -17.51 1.95 -8.33
CA LYS A 33 -17.58 1.79 -9.79
C LYS A 33 -16.53 2.61 -10.52
N LYS A 34 -16.22 3.84 -10.06
CA LYS A 34 -15.15 4.67 -10.64
C LYS A 34 -13.78 3.99 -10.49
N ILE A 35 -13.48 3.50 -9.28
CA ILE A 35 -12.23 2.78 -8.98
C ILE A 35 -12.14 1.50 -9.83
N GLU A 36 -13.20 0.71 -9.90
CA GLU A 36 -13.24 -0.52 -10.68
C GLU A 36 -12.99 -0.25 -12.18
N GLN A 37 -13.65 0.76 -12.74
CA GLN A 37 -13.47 1.14 -14.14
C GLN A 37 -12.06 1.63 -14.45
N HIS A 38 -11.45 2.40 -13.54
CA HIS A 38 -10.07 2.83 -13.69
C HIS A 38 -9.11 1.64 -13.63
N SER A 39 -9.21 0.82 -12.58
CA SER A 39 -8.34 -0.34 -12.35
C SER A 39 -8.45 -1.40 -13.45
N ALA A 40 -9.63 -1.57 -14.05
CA ALA A 40 -9.81 -2.50 -15.17
C ALA A 40 -8.97 -2.13 -16.39
N ASN A 41 -8.67 -0.85 -16.58
CA ASN A 41 -7.86 -0.32 -17.69
C ASN A 41 -6.35 -0.29 -17.39
N ILE A 42 -5.93 -0.66 -16.18
CA ILE A 42 -4.52 -0.75 -15.84
C ILE A 42 -3.99 -2.12 -16.27
N PHE A 43 -2.95 -2.14 -17.13
CA PHE A 43 -2.27 -3.35 -17.52
C PHE A 43 -0.81 -3.40 -17.03
N SER A 44 -0.24 -2.27 -16.61
CA SER A 44 1.06 -2.22 -15.97
C SER A 44 1.21 -1.01 -15.06
N ILE A 45 2.06 -1.14 -14.05
CA ILE A 45 2.46 -0.04 -13.15
C ILE A 45 3.96 -0.14 -12.95
N LYS A 46 4.63 1.00 -12.98
CA LYS A 46 6.01 1.18 -12.52
C LYS A 46 6.04 2.35 -11.56
N SER A 47 6.64 2.15 -10.39
CA SER A 47 6.62 3.15 -9.31
C SER A 47 7.84 2.99 -8.41
N ASP A 48 8.27 4.04 -7.78
CA ASP A 48 9.08 3.97 -6.57
C ASP A 48 8.16 3.69 -5.39
N PHE A 49 8.70 3.18 -4.28
CA PHE A 49 7.95 3.07 -3.04
C PHE A 49 8.81 3.39 -1.82
N THR A 50 8.15 3.91 -0.80
CA THR A 50 8.66 4.00 0.58
C THR A 50 7.74 3.15 1.46
N GLN A 51 8.33 2.19 2.18
CA GLN A 51 7.62 1.35 3.14
C GLN A 51 8.05 1.72 4.56
N GLN A 52 7.07 1.90 5.43
CA GLN A 52 7.26 2.13 6.86
C GLN A 52 6.60 1.00 7.65
N LYS A 53 7.40 0.23 8.37
CA LYS A 53 6.92 -0.78 9.33
C LYS A 53 6.99 -0.18 10.71
N HIS A 54 5.84 0.04 11.33
CA HIS A 54 5.71 0.43 12.72
C HIS A 54 5.56 -0.81 13.59
N LEU A 55 6.42 -0.90 14.61
CA LEU A 55 6.37 -1.94 15.63
C LEU A 55 6.06 -1.27 16.97
N GLY A 56 4.84 -1.39 17.43
CA GLY A 56 4.35 -0.70 18.64
C GLY A 56 5.16 -1.02 19.89
N ILE A 57 5.68 -2.25 19.98
CA ILE A 57 6.50 -2.66 21.13
C ILE A 57 7.88 -1.97 21.16
N LEU A 58 8.39 -1.52 20.02
CA LEU A 58 9.71 -0.89 19.91
C LEU A 58 9.61 0.64 19.84
N GLU A 59 8.40 1.19 19.64
CA GLU A 59 8.17 2.61 19.33
C GLU A 59 9.02 3.11 18.15
N GLU A 60 9.46 2.19 17.28
CA GLU A 60 10.34 2.45 16.15
C GLU A 60 9.60 2.28 14.83
N ILE A 61 9.99 3.10 13.83
CA ILE A 61 9.56 2.96 12.44
C ILE A 61 10.76 2.50 11.63
N LEU A 62 10.66 1.30 11.05
CA LEU A 62 11.65 0.78 10.11
C LEU A 62 11.26 1.24 8.70
N GLU A 63 12.12 2.00 8.05
CA GLU A 63 11.89 2.49 6.70
C GLU A 63 12.70 1.69 5.68
N SER A 64 12.04 1.32 4.58
CA SER A 64 12.64 0.67 3.40
C SER A 64 12.18 1.39 2.15
N LYS A 65 13.04 1.43 1.13
CA LYS A 65 12.73 2.04 -0.16
C LYS A 65 13.11 1.14 -1.31
N GLY A 66 12.44 1.31 -2.44
CA GLY A 66 12.74 0.53 -3.62
C GLY A 66 11.84 0.86 -4.80
N ASN A 67 11.77 -0.09 -5.73
CA ASN A 67 10.98 0.02 -6.94
C ASN A 67 9.92 -1.09 -6.98
N PHE A 68 8.77 -0.75 -7.51
CA PHE A 68 7.63 -1.63 -7.69
C PHE A 68 7.26 -1.71 -9.15
N ILE A 69 7.05 -2.94 -9.64
CA ILE A 69 6.57 -3.20 -10.99
C ILE A 69 5.41 -4.20 -10.92
N PHE A 70 4.32 -3.84 -11.58
CA PHE A 70 3.17 -4.72 -11.81
C PHE A 70 2.92 -4.84 -13.31
N LYS A 71 2.61 -6.05 -13.79
CA LYS A 71 2.12 -6.32 -15.15
C LYS A 71 1.01 -7.37 -15.11
N LYS A 72 -0.12 -7.06 -15.74
CA LYS A 72 -1.21 -8.04 -15.95
C LYS A 72 -0.66 -9.24 -16.74
N THR A 73 -0.82 -10.49 -16.40
CA THR A 73 -1.68 -11.13 -15.41
C THR A 73 -0.91 -11.51 -14.13
N ASP A 74 -0.98 -10.65 -13.12
CA ASP A 74 -0.51 -10.93 -11.76
C ASP A 74 1.01 -11.07 -11.60
N ASN A 75 1.81 -10.53 -12.54
CA ASN A 75 3.25 -10.43 -12.37
C ASN A 75 3.59 -9.21 -11.51
N VAL A 76 4.32 -9.43 -10.43
CA VAL A 76 4.72 -8.41 -9.48
C VAL A 76 6.20 -8.52 -9.19
N LYS A 77 6.90 -7.39 -9.11
CA LYS A 77 8.28 -7.29 -8.63
C LYS A 77 8.36 -6.18 -7.61
N TRP A 78 8.85 -6.53 -6.41
CA TRP A 78 9.24 -5.61 -5.36
C TRP A 78 10.74 -5.66 -5.23
N GLN A 79 11.43 -4.60 -5.59
CA GLN A 79 12.88 -4.52 -5.43
C GLN A 79 13.21 -3.51 -4.35
N TYR A 80 13.67 -3.98 -3.21
CA TYR A 80 14.14 -3.16 -2.11
C TYR A 80 15.60 -2.78 -2.37
N ALA A 81 15.91 -1.49 -2.17
CA ALA A 81 17.25 -0.95 -2.34
C ALA A 81 17.87 -0.48 -1.01
N THR A 82 17.03 -0.15 -0.02
CA THR A 82 17.46 0.28 1.30
C THR A 82 16.53 -0.24 2.39
N PRO A 83 17.01 -0.57 3.59
CA PRO A 83 18.41 -0.62 4.02
C PRO A 83 19.17 -1.83 3.48
N PHE A 84 18.46 -2.85 2.97
CA PHE A 84 19.02 -4.09 2.42
C PHE A 84 18.52 -4.29 0.99
N ASP A 85 19.38 -4.75 0.11
CA ASP A 85 19.02 -5.06 -1.27
C ASP A 85 18.47 -6.50 -1.33
N TYR A 86 17.19 -6.61 -1.66
CA TYR A 86 16.55 -7.89 -1.98
C TYR A 86 15.36 -7.67 -2.90
N THR A 87 15.03 -8.71 -3.65
CA THR A 87 13.94 -8.66 -4.63
C THR A 87 12.93 -9.77 -4.37
N ILE A 88 11.65 -9.43 -4.40
CA ILE A 88 10.54 -10.36 -4.40
C ILE A 88 9.90 -10.32 -5.78
N ILE A 89 9.76 -11.48 -6.41
CA ILE A 89 9.08 -11.62 -7.70
C ILE A 89 7.94 -12.62 -7.54
N VAL A 90 6.77 -12.24 -8.03
CA VAL A 90 5.65 -13.14 -8.25
C VAL A 90 5.39 -13.18 -9.74
N ALA A 91 5.59 -14.33 -10.36
CA ALA A 91 5.38 -14.51 -11.79
C ALA A 91 5.24 -16.00 -12.13
N ASN A 92 4.42 -16.33 -13.13
CA ASN A 92 4.26 -17.69 -13.64
C ASN A 92 3.90 -18.74 -12.56
N GLY A 93 3.11 -18.36 -11.55
CA GLY A 93 2.73 -19.24 -10.45
C GLY A 93 3.82 -19.49 -9.41
N LYS A 94 4.89 -18.71 -9.43
CA LYS A 94 6.02 -18.80 -8.52
C LYS A 94 6.15 -17.55 -7.67
N PHE A 95 6.62 -17.75 -6.45
CA PHE A 95 7.05 -16.71 -5.53
C PHE A 95 8.57 -16.88 -5.33
N ILE A 96 9.32 -15.87 -5.73
CA ILE A 96 10.78 -15.93 -5.75
C ILE A 96 11.30 -14.80 -4.85
N ILE A 97 12.23 -15.15 -3.97
CA ILE A 97 13.00 -14.19 -3.17
C ILE A 97 14.45 -14.29 -3.62
N ASP A 98 15.00 -13.19 -4.08
CA ASP A 98 16.42 -13.06 -4.34
C ASP A 98 17.04 -12.11 -3.33
N ASN A 99 18.04 -12.58 -2.62
CA ASN A 99 18.77 -11.83 -1.61
C ASN A 99 20.26 -11.91 -1.94
N GLU A 100 20.78 -10.84 -2.53
CA GLU A 100 22.20 -10.72 -2.92
C GLU A 100 22.70 -11.93 -3.78
N GLY A 101 21.85 -12.41 -4.70
CA GLY A 101 22.16 -13.56 -5.57
C GLY A 101 21.88 -14.93 -4.96
N SER A 102 21.38 -14.97 -3.72
CA SER A 102 20.85 -16.20 -3.11
C SER A 102 19.35 -16.29 -3.36
N THR A 103 18.95 -17.16 -4.28
CA THR A 103 17.54 -17.28 -4.70
C THR A 103 16.82 -18.42 -4.00
N SER A 104 15.64 -18.12 -3.49
CA SER A 104 14.67 -19.11 -2.99
C SER A 104 13.40 -19.02 -3.82
N GLU A 105 12.94 -20.17 -4.30
CA GLU A 105 11.74 -20.26 -5.17
C GLU A 105 10.69 -21.17 -4.51
N PHE A 106 9.43 -20.72 -4.52
CA PHE A 106 8.28 -21.42 -3.97
C PHE A 106 7.15 -21.46 -4.99
N ASP A 107 6.44 -22.58 -5.07
CA ASP A 107 5.20 -22.67 -5.85
C ASP A 107 4.07 -21.98 -5.10
N LEU A 108 3.45 -20.96 -5.70
CA LEU A 108 2.31 -20.24 -5.12
C LEU A 108 1.14 -21.16 -4.78
N ASN A 109 0.93 -22.21 -5.58
CA ASN A 109 -0.20 -23.13 -5.36
C ASN A 109 0.04 -24.10 -4.20
N SER A 110 1.31 -24.34 -3.84
CA SER A 110 1.68 -25.24 -2.75
C SER A 110 1.79 -24.54 -1.39
N ASN A 111 1.82 -23.20 -1.37
CA ASN A 111 1.99 -22.41 -0.15
C ASN A 111 0.84 -21.40 0.02
N GLU A 112 -0.07 -21.68 0.95
CA GLU A 112 -1.24 -20.86 1.24
C GLU A 112 -0.85 -19.42 1.62
N ILE A 113 0.19 -19.24 2.43
CA ILE A 113 0.62 -17.92 2.92
C ILE A 113 1.06 -17.03 1.75
N PHE A 114 1.93 -17.55 0.84
CA PHE A 114 2.38 -16.78 -0.32
C PHE A 114 1.25 -16.49 -1.29
N ARG A 115 0.30 -17.42 -1.45
CA ARG A 115 -0.90 -17.19 -2.26
C ARG A 115 -1.77 -16.06 -1.69
N GLN A 116 -1.97 -16.04 -0.38
CA GLN A 116 -2.74 -14.98 0.28
C GLN A 116 -2.04 -13.62 0.20
N ILE A 117 -0.73 -13.56 0.44
CA ILE A 117 0.06 -12.33 0.29
C ILE A 117 -0.05 -11.79 -1.14
N ASN A 118 0.14 -12.65 -2.16
CA ASN A 118 0.00 -12.23 -3.54
C ASN A 118 -1.42 -11.73 -3.85
N LYS A 119 -2.44 -12.46 -3.39
CA LYS A 119 -3.83 -12.06 -3.57
C LYS A 119 -4.10 -10.69 -2.94
N MET A 120 -3.59 -10.42 -1.74
CA MET A 120 -3.73 -9.12 -1.08
C MET A 120 -3.06 -7.99 -1.87
N ILE A 121 -1.85 -8.21 -2.35
CA ILE A 121 -1.09 -7.22 -3.16
C ILE A 121 -1.83 -6.93 -4.46
N VAL A 122 -2.20 -7.96 -5.21
CA VAL A 122 -2.91 -7.82 -6.49
C VAL A 122 -4.27 -7.17 -6.27
N THR A 123 -5.01 -7.56 -5.23
CA THR A 123 -6.30 -6.97 -4.86
C THR A 123 -6.16 -5.48 -4.55
N ALA A 124 -5.15 -5.09 -3.77
CA ALA A 124 -4.91 -3.70 -3.41
C ALA A 124 -4.61 -2.83 -4.65
N ILE A 125 -3.83 -3.36 -5.60
CA ILE A 125 -3.37 -2.62 -6.79
C ILE A 125 -4.43 -2.61 -7.89
N SER A 126 -5.10 -3.75 -8.11
CA SER A 126 -6.08 -3.91 -9.19
C SER A 126 -7.47 -3.36 -8.84
N GLY A 127 -7.70 -2.94 -7.60
CA GLY A 127 -9.03 -2.53 -7.12
C GLY A 127 -10.08 -3.65 -7.13
N ASN A 128 -9.66 -4.91 -7.33
CA ASN A 128 -10.54 -6.07 -7.53
C ASN A 128 -11.09 -6.66 -6.21
N PHE A 129 -11.30 -5.80 -5.20
CA PHE A 129 -11.89 -6.17 -3.91
C PHE A 129 -13.41 -5.99 -3.89
N ILE A 130 -13.96 -5.32 -4.90
CA ILE A 130 -15.38 -5.03 -5.01
C ILE A 130 -16.11 -6.32 -5.42
N GLY A 131 -17.05 -6.75 -4.58
CA GLY A 131 -17.78 -8.01 -4.80
C GLY A 131 -17.01 -9.28 -4.38
N ASN A 132 -15.82 -9.14 -3.80
CA ASN A 132 -15.10 -10.25 -3.19
C ASN A 132 -15.63 -10.51 -1.77
N ASN A 133 -16.00 -11.77 -1.47
CA ASN A 133 -16.56 -12.16 -0.17
C ASN A 133 -15.48 -12.34 0.93
N ASP A 134 -14.21 -12.22 0.60
CA ASP A 134 -13.11 -12.38 1.57
C ASP A 134 -12.98 -11.18 2.52
N PHE A 135 -13.48 -10.00 2.10
CA PHE A 135 -13.39 -8.74 2.85
C PHE A 135 -14.74 -8.03 2.95
N SER A 136 -15.01 -7.46 4.11
CA SER A 136 -15.99 -6.40 4.28
C SER A 136 -15.34 -5.07 3.91
N VAL A 137 -15.99 -4.26 3.07
CA VAL A 137 -15.41 -3.01 2.55
C VAL A 137 -16.23 -1.81 3.01
N VAL A 138 -15.55 -0.83 3.61
CA VAL A 138 -16.11 0.47 3.98
C VAL A 138 -15.37 1.56 3.21
N PHE A 139 -16.12 2.42 2.51
CA PHE A 139 -15.56 3.57 1.80
C PHE A 139 -15.68 4.84 2.62
N LYS A 140 -14.57 5.56 2.71
CA LYS A 140 -14.45 6.88 3.34
C LYS A 140 -13.76 7.83 2.37
N GLU A 141 -13.84 9.12 2.64
CA GLU A 141 -13.13 10.13 1.86
C GLU A 141 -12.63 11.28 2.72
N ASN A 142 -11.60 11.95 2.23
CA ASN A 142 -11.19 13.28 2.68
C ASN A 142 -11.03 14.20 1.45
N GLU A 143 -10.34 15.32 1.60
CA GLU A 143 -10.11 16.26 0.49
C GLU A 143 -9.35 15.62 -0.68
N ASN A 144 -8.36 14.77 -0.41
CA ASN A 144 -7.41 14.27 -1.40
C ASN A 144 -7.66 12.81 -1.82
N TYR A 145 -8.27 12.00 -0.94
CA TYR A 145 -8.34 10.55 -1.12
C TYR A 145 -9.76 9.99 -1.02
N TYR A 146 -10.00 8.95 -1.80
CA TYR A 146 -10.96 7.91 -1.46
C TYR A 146 -10.21 6.81 -0.70
N LEU A 147 -10.73 6.40 0.44
CA LEU A 147 -10.18 5.32 1.27
C LEU A 147 -11.12 4.12 1.20
N ALA A 148 -10.63 3.00 0.68
CA ALA A 148 -11.27 1.71 0.84
C ALA A 148 -10.64 0.99 2.05
N GLN A 149 -11.42 0.80 3.10
CA GLN A 149 -11.02 0.04 4.29
C GLN A 149 -11.60 -1.37 4.17
N LEU A 150 -10.72 -2.36 4.04
CA LEU A 150 -11.04 -3.77 3.88
C LEU A 150 -10.78 -4.48 5.20
N SER A 151 -11.80 -5.12 5.78
CA SER A 151 -11.64 -5.97 6.97
C SER A 151 -11.86 -7.42 6.58
N PRO A 152 -10.95 -8.35 6.94
CA PRO A 152 -11.11 -9.77 6.65
C PRO A 152 -12.40 -10.33 7.23
N VAL A 153 -13.07 -11.21 6.47
CA VAL A 153 -14.28 -11.92 6.96
C VAL A 153 -13.89 -13.22 7.66
N GLU A 154 -12.79 -13.84 7.24
CA GLU A 154 -12.29 -15.08 7.82
C GLU A 154 -11.54 -14.77 9.13
N GLU A 155 -11.94 -15.45 10.22
CA GLU A 155 -11.41 -15.21 11.57
C GLU A 155 -9.89 -15.49 11.67
N THR A 156 -9.41 -16.54 11.00
CA THR A 156 -7.97 -16.88 10.98
C THR A 156 -7.12 -15.80 10.30
N VAL A 157 -7.66 -15.10 9.32
CA VAL A 157 -6.98 -13.95 8.68
C VAL A 157 -7.08 -12.71 9.59
N ALA A 158 -8.22 -12.51 10.25
CA ALA A 158 -8.43 -11.38 11.17
C ALA A 158 -7.52 -11.43 12.41
N GLU A 159 -7.07 -12.61 12.81
CA GLU A 159 -6.06 -12.78 13.89
C GLU A 159 -4.68 -12.20 13.52
N MET A 160 -4.37 -12.11 12.23
CA MET A 160 -3.08 -11.61 11.71
C MET A 160 -3.18 -10.23 11.09
N LEU A 161 -4.35 -9.86 10.59
CA LEU A 161 -4.58 -8.63 9.83
C LEU A 161 -5.93 -8.02 10.22
N GLU A 162 -5.91 -6.87 10.89
CA GLU A 162 -7.13 -6.17 11.29
C GLU A 162 -7.81 -5.51 10.08
N SER A 163 -7.03 -4.81 9.25
CA SER A 163 -7.55 -4.20 8.04
C SER A 163 -6.47 -3.88 7.00
N ILE A 164 -6.91 -3.74 5.74
CA ILE A 164 -6.12 -3.15 4.66
C ILE A 164 -6.79 -1.84 4.28
N ASN A 165 -6.07 -0.74 4.40
CA ASN A 165 -6.53 0.58 4.02
C ASN A 165 -5.86 0.98 2.71
N ILE A 166 -6.65 1.13 1.64
CA ILE A 166 -6.17 1.47 0.29
C ILE A 166 -6.62 2.89 -0.01
N TYR A 167 -5.66 3.77 -0.29
CA TYR A 167 -5.88 5.18 -0.55
C TYR A 167 -5.76 5.44 -2.05
N PHE A 168 -6.86 5.80 -2.66
CA PHE A 168 -6.95 6.19 -4.08
C PHE A 168 -6.94 7.71 -4.18
N SER A 169 -6.04 8.26 -4.97
CA SER A 169 -6.03 9.69 -5.28
C SER A 169 -7.37 10.10 -5.92
N LYS A 170 -7.97 11.19 -5.46
CA LYS A 170 -9.18 11.73 -6.10
C LYS A 170 -8.92 12.31 -7.48
N GLU A 171 -7.69 12.72 -7.74
CA GLU A 171 -7.26 13.30 -9.01
C GLU A 171 -7.08 12.24 -10.09
N SER A 172 -6.32 11.17 -9.78
CA SER A 172 -5.91 10.15 -10.76
C SER A 172 -6.68 8.84 -10.65
N LEU A 173 -7.31 8.56 -9.51
CA LEU A 173 -7.87 7.25 -9.10
C LEU A 173 -6.82 6.14 -8.94
N SER A 174 -5.54 6.47 -9.04
CA SER A 174 -4.44 5.53 -8.80
C SER A 174 -4.28 5.25 -7.30
N VAL A 175 -3.78 4.08 -6.95
CA VAL A 175 -3.43 3.74 -5.56
C VAL A 175 -2.14 4.47 -5.19
N GLU A 176 -2.20 5.40 -4.25
CA GLU A 176 -1.02 6.11 -3.77
C GLU A 176 -0.47 5.56 -2.46
N LYS A 177 -1.35 4.99 -1.60
CA LYS A 177 -0.92 4.42 -0.32
C LYS A 177 -1.68 3.12 -0.03
N VAL A 178 -0.99 2.18 0.60
CA VAL A 178 -1.61 0.97 1.18
C VAL A 178 -1.10 0.81 2.60
N LYS A 179 -2.01 0.70 3.57
CA LYS A 179 -1.67 0.46 4.97
C LYS A 179 -2.28 -0.86 5.43
N PHE A 180 -1.43 -1.80 5.79
CA PHE A 180 -1.81 -3.03 6.47
C PHE A 180 -1.80 -2.75 7.97
N VAL A 181 -2.93 -2.92 8.63
CA VAL A 181 -3.08 -2.75 10.08
C VAL A 181 -3.11 -4.13 10.71
N GLU A 182 -2.19 -4.38 11.61
CA GLU A 182 -2.05 -5.64 12.33
C GLU A 182 -2.58 -5.47 13.77
N PRO A 183 -2.98 -6.54 14.45
CA PRO A 183 -3.38 -6.46 15.85
C PRO A 183 -2.27 -5.86 16.72
N GLY A 184 -2.64 -5.08 17.73
CA GLY A 184 -1.69 -4.53 18.70
C GLY A 184 -0.99 -3.24 18.30
N SER A 185 -1.56 -2.48 17.36
CA SER A 185 -1.06 -1.19 16.87
C SER A 185 0.11 -1.26 15.88
N ASP A 186 0.53 -2.45 15.49
CA ASP A 186 1.52 -2.62 14.42
C ASP A 186 0.90 -2.29 13.08
N TYR A 187 1.70 -1.71 12.18
CA TYR A 187 1.25 -1.50 10.80
C TYR A 187 2.42 -1.45 9.82
N THR A 188 2.09 -1.76 8.58
CA THR A 188 2.98 -1.52 7.44
C THR A 188 2.29 -0.53 6.51
N LEU A 189 2.88 0.64 6.31
CA LEU A 189 2.44 1.65 5.36
C LEU A 189 3.36 1.65 4.15
N ILE A 190 2.79 1.53 2.96
CA ILE A 190 3.50 1.64 1.68
C ILE A 190 2.97 2.88 0.97
N VAL A 191 3.86 3.76 0.56
CA VAL A 191 3.58 4.95 -0.24
C VAL A 191 4.21 4.76 -1.60
N PHE A 192 3.43 4.89 -2.67
CA PHE A 192 3.89 4.82 -4.04
C PHE A 192 4.16 6.22 -4.58
N GLU A 193 5.32 6.39 -5.21
CA GLU A 193 5.80 7.67 -5.73
C GLU A 193 6.21 7.52 -7.20
N ASN A 194 6.16 8.62 -7.96
CA ASN A 194 6.57 8.63 -9.37
C ASN A 194 5.87 7.55 -10.23
N GLN A 195 4.62 7.23 -9.88
CA GLN A 195 3.86 6.16 -10.52
C GLN A 195 3.58 6.45 -11.99
N LYS A 196 3.80 5.43 -12.81
CA LYS A 196 3.48 5.43 -14.25
C LYS A 196 2.65 4.20 -14.56
N GLU A 197 1.46 4.44 -15.09
CA GLU A 197 0.54 3.40 -15.51
C GLU A 197 0.66 3.14 -17.01
N ASN A 198 0.34 1.92 -17.39
CA ASN A 198 0.23 1.49 -18.79
C ASN A 198 1.51 1.74 -19.61
N VAL A 199 2.67 1.60 -18.96
CA VAL A 199 3.98 1.63 -19.63
C VAL A 199 4.35 0.24 -20.12
N GLU A 200 5.14 0.18 -21.21
CA GLU A 200 5.67 -1.10 -21.68
C GLU A 200 6.68 -1.66 -20.68
N ILE A 201 6.48 -2.92 -20.28
CA ILE A 201 7.34 -3.64 -19.33
C ILE A 201 7.74 -4.96 -19.99
N ASP A 202 9.05 -5.19 -20.10
CA ASP A 202 9.61 -6.45 -20.62
C ASP A 202 9.41 -7.57 -19.58
N ASP A 203 9.09 -8.78 -20.05
CA ASP A 203 8.92 -9.95 -19.19
C ASP A 203 10.21 -10.39 -18.50
N ILE A 204 11.37 -9.91 -18.97
CA ILE A 204 12.67 -10.13 -18.35
C ILE A 204 12.76 -9.50 -16.96
N GLU A 205 11.98 -8.45 -16.70
CA GLU A 205 11.90 -7.79 -15.38
C GLU A 205 11.41 -8.75 -14.27
N PHE A 206 10.67 -9.78 -14.63
CA PHE A 206 10.12 -10.77 -13.70
C PHE A 206 10.95 -12.07 -13.64
N ARG A 207 12.24 -11.96 -13.93
CA ARG A 207 13.21 -13.06 -13.80
C ARG A 207 14.32 -12.65 -12.85
N VAL A 208 14.88 -13.64 -12.15
CA VAL A 208 16.11 -13.44 -11.39
C VAL A 208 17.24 -13.25 -12.39
N GLN A 209 18.07 -12.24 -12.17
CA GLN A 209 19.23 -11.92 -13.01
C GLN A 209 20.49 -12.59 -12.47
#